data_94b19281d0421bd6057b146552663f6b
#
_entry.id   94b19281d0421bd6057b146552663f6b
#
_cell.length_a   1.000
_cell.length_b   1.000
_cell.length_c   1.000
_cell.angle_alpha   90.00
_cell.angle_beta   90.00
_cell.angle_gamma   90.00
#
_symmetry.space_group_name_H-M   'P 1'
#
loop_
_entity.id
_entity.type
_entity.pdbx_description
1 polymer ?
#
loop_
_entity_poly.entity_id
_entity_poly.type
_entity_poly.pdbx_seq_one_letter_code
_entity_poly.pdbx_strand_id
1 'polypeptide(L)'
;KVKTLKGVKTPSRRKFFKAAAVTGAAAATLAMPNIASAATTLKVQAAWGGGIFLENANAYVKRVNDMAGGSLKIDLLPVNSVVKTSQMQDAVHRGVLDGAHYVPAYWYSKSPAASLFGTGPCWGWSAQELLGWIQYGGGMQLFNKLMGSLGLNLVSFFNSPMPAQPLGW
;
A
#
# COMPACT_ATOMS: atom_id res chain seq x y z
N LYS A 1 51.89 -72.04 6.30
CA LYS A 1 52.28 -70.66 5.88
C LYS A 1 51.08 -69.72 5.99
N VAL A 2 51.04 -68.89 7.04
CA VAL A 2 50.04 -67.93 7.27
C VAL A 2 50.34 -66.66 6.48
N LYS A 3 49.45 -66.23 5.61
CA LYS A 3 49.56 -64.94 4.87
C LYS A 3 49.08 -63.78 5.76
N THR A 4 50.00 -62.93 6.16
CA THR A 4 49.74 -61.69 6.88
C THR A 4 49.01 -60.71 5.99
N LEU A 5 47.80 -60.30 6.36
CA LEU A 5 47.08 -59.30 5.67
C LEU A 5 47.63 -57.87 5.98
N LYS A 6 48.05 -57.18 4.94
CA LYS A 6 48.53 -55.78 5.03
C LYS A 6 47.37 -54.85 5.58
N GLY A 7 47.66 -54.11 6.66
CA GLY A 7 46.79 -53.24 7.30
C GLY A 7 46.28 -52.10 6.39
N VAL A 8 44.95 -51.92 6.35
CA VAL A 8 44.27 -50.80 5.71
C VAL A 8 44.58 -49.53 6.51
N LYS A 9 45.25 -48.56 5.90
CA LYS A 9 45.50 -47.25 6.53
C LYS A 9 44.19 -46.47 6.60
N THR A 10 43.62 -46.34 7.79
CA THR A 10 42.50 -45.44 8.03
C THR A 10 42.91 -43.97 7.84
N PRO A 11 42.16 -43.18 7.09
CA PRO A 11 42.48 -41.77 6.89
C PRO A 11 42.35 -40.99 8.20
N SER A 12 43.34 -40.15 8.50
CA SER A 12 43.38 -39.34 9.71
C SER A 12 42.16 -38.43 9.80
N ARG A 13 41.52 -38.36 11.00
CA ARG A 13 40.37 -37.47 11.29
C ARG A 13 40.58 -36.02 10.81
N ARG A 14 41.83 -35.51 10.85
CA ARG A 14 42.15 -34.16 10.36
C ARG A 14 41.99 -34.01 8.85
N LYS A 15 42.23 -35.06 8.04
CA LYS A 15 42.03 -35.03 6.59
C LYS A 15 40.55 -35.08 6.23
N PHE A 16 39.72 -35.77 7.02
CA PHE A 16 38.29 -35.83 6.84
C PHE A 16 37.64 -34.46 7.11
N PHE A 17 38.00 -33.75 8.19
CA PHE A 17 37.49 -32.43 8.49
C PHE A 17 37.95 -31.37 7.49
N LYS A 18 39.12 -31.45 6.93
CA LYS A 18 39.58 -30.54 5.86
C LYS A 18 38.81 -30.76 4.55
N ALA A 19 38.47 -31.99 4.19
CA ALA A 19 37.66 -32.30 3.02
C ALA A 19 36.18 -31.86 3.23
N ALA A 20 35.62 -32.04 4.40
CA ALA A 20 34.26 -31.60 4.73
C ALA A 20 34.12 -30.10 4.78
N ALA A 21 35.14 -29.34 5.19
CA ALA A 21 35.11 -27.88 5.22
C ALA A 21 35.12 -27.25 3.81
N VAL A 22 35.80 -27.90 2.84
CA VAL A 22 35.84 -27.38 1.45
C VAL A 22 34.54 -27.68 0.69
N THR A 23 33.92 -28.85 0.93
CA THR A 23 32.64 -29.20 0.31
C THR A 23 31.46 -28.47 0.96
N GLY A 24 31.53 -28.15 2.26
CA GLY A 24 30.47 -27.37 2.98
C GLY A 24 30.38 -25.92 2.53
N ALA A 25 31.51 -25.26 2.22
CA ALA A 25 31.50 -23.86 1.77
C ALA A 25 30.94 -23.68 0.34
N ALA A 26 31.12 -24.66 -0.53
CA ALA A 26 30.58 -24.62 -1.89
C ALA A 26 29.06 -24.94 -1.94
N ALA A 27 28.55 -25.74 -1.00
CA ALA A 27 27.14 -26.07 -0.93
C ALA A 27 26.32 -24.96 -0.23
N ALA A 28 26.93 -24.16 0.66
CA ALA A 28 26.27 -23.08 1.36
C ALA A 28 25.93 -21.86 0.46
N THR A 29 26.66 -21.72 -0.68
CA THR A 29 26.35 -20.63 -1.64
C THR A 29 25.21 -20.97 -2.60
N LEU A 30 24.75 -22.21 -2.66
CA LEU A 30 23.65 -22.65 -3.52
C LEU A 30 22.32 -22.76 -2.79
N ALA A 31 22.30 -22.60 -1.47
CA ALA A 31 21.12 -22.73 -0.63
C ALA A 31 20.77 -21.42 0.09
N MET A 32 21.00 -20.26 -0.51
CA MET A 32 20.24 -19.09 -0.12
C MET A 32 18.81 -19.33 -0.64
N PRO A 33 17.81 -19.54 0.23
CA PRO A 33 16.44 -19.50 -0.24
C PRO A 33 16.27 -18.12 -0.85
N ASN A 34 16.13 -18.08 -2.16
CA ASN A 34 15.57 -16.92 -2.82
C ASN A 34 14.15 -16.83 -2.26
N ILE A 35 13.98 -16.07 -1.17
CA ILE A 35 12.67 -15.70 -0.70
C ILE A 35 12.14 -14.81 -1.82
N ALA A 36 11.50 -15.44 -2.80
CA ALA A 36 10.64 -14.74 -3.71
C ALA A 36 9.60 -14.09 -2.81
N SER A 37 9.87 -12.83 -2.42
CA SER A 37 8.89 -12.01 -1.73
C SER A 37 7.71 -11.92 -2.70
N ALA A 38 6.64 -12.64 -2.40
CA ALA A 38 5.44 -12.56 -3.21
C ALA A 38 5.04 -11.10 -3.28
N ALA A 39 4.94 -10.56 -4.49
CA ALA A 39 4.55 -9.17 -4.68
C ALA A 39 3.22 -8.91 -3.99
N THR A 40 3.18 -7.96 -3.07
CA THR A 40 1.92 -7.54 -2.43
C THR A 40 1.11 -6.77 -3.46
N THR A 41 -0.11 -7.23 -3.76
CA THR A 41 -1.03 -6.52 -4.65
C THR A 41 -2.13 -5.85 -3.83
N LEU A 42 -2.26 -4.53 -3.97
CA LEU A 42 -3.32 -3.72 -3.35
C LEU A 42 -4.40 -3.39 -4.38
N LYS A 43 -5.64 -3.75 -4.08
CA LYS A 43 -6.82 -3.41 -4.88
C LYS A 43 -7.36 -2.05 -4.45
N VAL A 44 -7.20 -1.05 -5.30
CA VAL A 44 -7.64 0.33 -5.06
C VAL A 44 -8.68 0.71 -6.08
N GLN A 45 -9.89 1.05 -5.66
CA GLN A 45 -10.93 1.51 -6.57
C GLN A 45 -10.94 3.02 -6.69
N ALA A 46 -11.03 3.53 -7.93
CA ALA A 46 -11.27 4.95 -8.19
C ALA A 46 -12.75 5.27 -8.20
N ALA A 47 -13.12 6.47 -7.73
CA ALA A 47 -14.48 7.00 -7.82
C ALA A 47 -14.77 7.68 -9.17
N TRP A 48 -13.80 7.71 -10.07
CA TRP A 48 -13.81 8.53 -11.29
C TRP A 48 -13.95 7.65 -12.53
N GLY A 49 -14.84 8.05 -13.44
CA GLY A 49 -14.99 7.41 -14.75
C GLY A 49 -14.06 8.00 -15.82
N GLY A 50 -13.40 9.14 -15.56
CA GLY A 50 -12.51 9.83 -16.48
C GLY A 50 -12.04 11.17 -15.94
N GLY A 51 -11.34 11.95 -16.80
CA GLY A 51 -10.86 13.29 -16.50
C GLY A 51 -9.68 13.34 -15.55
N ILE A 52 -9.34 14.56 -15.12
CA ILE A 52 -8.09 14.85 -14.39
C ILE A 52 -7.91 14.04 -13.10
N PHE A 53 -9.00 13.71 -12.41
CA PHE A 53 -8.91 12.94 -11.16
C PHE A 53 -8.48 11.49 -11.41
N LEU A 54 -9.00 10.87 -12.48
CA LEU A 54 -8.57 9.52 -12.87
C LEU A 54 -7.15 9.55 -13.43
N GLU A 55 -6.78 10.57 -14.20
CA GLU A 55 -5.42 10.75 -14.72
C GLU A 55 -4.41 10.88 -13.57
N ASN A 56 -4.72 11.67 -12.54
CA ASN A 56 -3.89 11.80 -11.35
C ASN A 56 -3.76 10.47 -10.58
N ALA A 57 -4.85 9.72 -10.43
CA ALA A 57 -4.82 8.41 -9.79
C ALA A 57 -3.92 7.43 -10.59
N ASN A 58 -4.07 7.38 -11.91
CA ASN A 58 -3.23 6.56 -12.77
C ASN A 58 -1.75 6.95 -12.71
N ALA A 59 -1.45 8.25 -12.73
CA ALA A 59 -0.08 8.75 -12.62
C ALA A 59 0.56 8.40 -11.27
N TYR A 60 -0.20 8.50 -10.19
CA TYR A 60 0.24 8.08 -8.86
C TYR A 60 0.54 6.57 -8.82
N VAL A 61 -0.41 5.76 -9.25
CA VAL A 61 -0.27 4.29 -9.27
C VAL A 61 0.92 3.86 -10.11
N LYS A 62 1.09 4.46 -11.29
CA LYS A 62 2.24 4.17 -12.14
C LYS A 62 3.57 4.46 -11.42
N ARG A 63 3.70 5.62 -10.79
CA ARG A 63 4.93 6.00 -10.06
C ARG A 63 5.22 5.05 -8.90
N VAL A 64 4.20 4.69 -8.12
CA VAL A 64 4.37 3.75 -6.99
C VAL A 64 4.80 2.38 -7.49
N ASN A 65 4.15 1.86 -8.52
CA ASN A 65 4.48 0.56 -9.10
C ASN A 65 5.90 0.53 -9.70
N ASP A 66 6.31 1.60 -10.38
CA ASP A 66 7.66 1.74 -10.94
C ASP A 66 8.72 1.76 -9.82
N MET A 67 8.49 2.53 -8.74
CA MET A 67 9.40 2.63 -7.60
C MET A 67 9.48 1.34 -6.79
N ALA A 68 8.40 0.58 -6.73
CA ALA A 68 8.32 -0.63 -5.92
C ALA A 68 9.13 -1.81 -6.50
N GLY A 69 9.59 -1.73 -7.76
CA GLY A 69 10.44 -2.75 -8.37
C GLY A 69 9.86 -4.17 -8.33
N GLY A 70 8.52 -4.28 -8.33
CA GLY A 70 7.81 -5.55 -8.29
C GLY A 70 7.52 -6.11 -6.89
N SER A 71 7.99 -5.47 -5.81
CA SER A 71 7.67 -5.88 -4.44
C SER A 71 6.25 -5.48 -4.00
N LEU A 72 5.72 -4.42 -4.59
CA LEU A 72 4.36 -3.93 -4.39
C LEU A 72 3.73 -3.60 -5.75
N LYS A 73 2.46 -3.92 -5.89
CA LYS A 73 1.64 -3.53 -7.03
C LYS A 73 0.33 -2.93 -6.54
N ILE A 74 0.01 -1.72 -6.98
CA ILE A 74 -1.34 -1.18 -6.86
C ILE A 74 -2.10 -1.52 -8.14
N ASP A 75 -3.24 -2.18 -7.98
CA ASP A 75 -4.20 -2.47 -9.05
C ASP A 75 -5.35 -1.47 -8.95
N LEU A 76 -5.35 -0.49 -9.85
CA LEU A 76 -6.37 0.57 -9.86
C LEU A 76 -7.60 0.09 -10.61
N LEU A 77 -8.68 -0.11 -9.88
CA LEU A 77 -9.93 -0.61 -10.38
C LEU A 77 -10.84 0.54 -10.85
N PRO A 78 -11.59 0.36 -11.94
CA PRO A 78 -12.53 1.36 -12.44
C PRO A 78 -13.64 1.71 -11.42
N VAL A 79 -14.26 2.87 -11.65
CA VAL A 79 -15.44 3.29 -10.88
C VAL A 79 -16.53 2.22 -10.91
N ASN A 80 -17.13 1.95 -9.76
CA ASN A 80 -18.24 0.99 -9.58
C ASN A 80 -17.92 -0.48 -9.99
N SER A 81 -16.64 -0.84 -10.13
CA SER A 81 -16.25 -2.21 -10.54
C SER A 81 -16.40 -3.24 -9.41
N VAL A 82 -16.20 -2.82 -8.16
CA VAL A 82 -16.36 -3.70 -6.98
C VAL A 82 -17.55 -3.27 -6.15
N VAL A 83 -17.63 -1.99 -5.81
CA VAL A 83 -18.72 -1.39 -5.04
C VAL A 83 -19.11 -0.04 -5.62
N LYS A 84 -20.33 0.42 -5.32
CA LYS A 84 -20.77 1.77 -5.68
C LYS A 84 -19.92 2.81 -4.94
N THR A 85 -19.73 3.98 -5.55
CA THR A 85 -18.91 5.07 -5.02
C THR A 85 -19.26 5.42 -3.57
N SER A 86 -20.54 5.46 -3.22
CA SER A 86 -21.01 5.74 -1.85
C SER A 86 -20.67 4.67 -0.81
N GLN A 87 -20.24 3.48 -1.24
CA GLN A 87 -19.92 2.34 -0.38
C GLN A 87 -18.41 2.08 -0.28
N MET A 88 -17.59 2.84 -1.01
CA MET A 88 -16.15 2.57 -1.11
C MET A 88 -15.46 2.64 0.26
N GLN A 89 -15.82 3.59 1.10
CA GLN A 89 -15.25 3.71 2.44
C GLN A 89 -15.54 2.49 3.33
N ASP A 90 -16.77 1.96 3.27
CA ASP A 90 -17.14 0.76 4.01
C ASP A 90 -16.43 -0.48 3.46
N ALA A 91 -16.19 -0.50 2.15
CA ALA A 91 -15.46 -1.58 1.50
C ALA A 91 -13.98 -1.60 1.94
N VAL A 92 -13.35 -0.42 2.06
CA VAL A 92 -11.98 -0.33 2.61
C VAL A 92 -11.96 -0.69 4.09
N HIS A 93 -12.88 -0.15 4.89
CA HIS A 93 -12.98 -0.46 6.32
C HIS A 93 -13.13 -1.98 6.59
N ARG A 94 -13.89 -2.67 5.74
CA ARG A 94 -14.13 -4.12 5.84
C ARG A 94 -13.10 -4.99 5.13
N GLY A 95 -12.09 -4.41 4.50
CA GLY A 95 -11.05 -5.13 3.77
C GLY A 95 -11.51 -5.78 2.45
N VAL A 96 -12.64 -5.35 1.89
CA VAL A 96 -13.08 -5.75 0.53
C VAL A 96 -12.22 -5.08 -0.53
N LEU A 97 -11.81 -3.85 -0.26
CA LEU A 97 -10.80 -3.09 -0.99
C LEU A 97 -9.65 -2.77 -0.04
N ASP A 98 -8.43 -2.73 -0.56
CA ASP A 98 -7.25 -2.29 0.19
C ASP A 98 -7.13 -0.77 0.24
N GLY A 99 -7.78 -0.07 -0.70
CA GLY A 99 -7.81 1.38 -0.75
C GLY A 99 -8.85 1.92 -1.72
N ALA A 100 -9.05 3.23 -1.64
CA ALA A 100 -9.96 3.96 -2.52
C ALA A 100 -9.44 5.37 -2.81
N HIS A 101 -9.57 5.80 -4.05
CA HIS A 101 -9.30 7.18 -4.47
C HIS A 101 -10.61 7.90 -4.77
N TYR A 102 -11.02 8.80 -3.85
CA TYR A 102 -12.32 9.46 -3.90
C TYR A 102 -12.34 10.71 -3.03
N VAL A 103 -13.51 11.39 -2.95
CA VAL A 103 -13.69 12.60 -2.16
C VAL A 103 -14.64 12.36 -0.98
N PRO A 104 -14.34 12.89 0.24
CA PRO A 104 -15.18 12.70 1.42
C PRO A 104 -16.62 13.25 1.28
N ALA A 105 -16.87 14.13 0.34
CA ALA A 105 -18.21 14.65 0.06
C ALA A 105 -19.22 13.56 -0.27
N TYR A 106 -18.80 12.42 -0.80
CA TYR A 106 -19.70 11.28 -1.07
C TYR A 106 -20.22 10.58 0.19
N TRP A 107 -19.70 10.95 1.38
CA TRP A 107 -20.19 10.45 2.68
C TRP A 107 -21.19 11.38 3.37
N TYR A 108 -21.63 12.37 2.69
CA TYR A 108 -22.62 13.33 3.20
C TYR A 108 -23.80 12.63 3.92
N SER A 109 -24.30 11.51 3.39
CA SER A 109 -25.39 10.75 4.00
C SER A 109 -25.03 10.11 5.35
N LYS A 110 -23.74 9.90 5.62
CA LYS A 110 -23.25 9.36 6.91
C LYS A 110 -22.93 10.47 7.90
N SER A 111 -22.27 11.52 7.42
CA SER A 111 -21.97 12.71 8.19
C SER A 111 -21.78 13.91 7.26
N PRO A 112 -22.60 14.95 7.39
CA PRO A 112 -22.41 16.19 6.64
C PRO A 112 -21.04 16.82 6.89
N ALA A 113 -20.43 16.61 8.07
CA ALA A 113 -19.10 17.10 8.40
C ALA A 113 -18.01 16.52 7.49
N ALA A 114 -18.18 15.30 6.95
CA ALA A 114 -17.22 14.70 6.02
C ALA A 114 -17.08 15.54 4.74
N SER A 115 -18.14 16.17 4.27
CA SER A 115 -18.14 17.01 3.07
C SER A 115 -17.20 18.21 3.18
N LEU A 116 -16.96 18.71 4.40
CA LEU A 116 -16.11 19.88 4.63
C LEU A 116 -14.61 19.59 4.42
N PHE A 117 -14.22 18.34 4.36
CA PHE A 117 -12.82 17.94 4.20
C PHE A 117 -12.37 17.74 2.75
N GLY A 118 -13.27 17.54 1.82
CA GLY A 118 -12.92 17.29 0.41
C GLY A 118 -13.26 18.46 -0.50
N THR A 119 -14.40 19.07 -0.26
CA THR A 119 -14.93 20.23 -0.98
C THR A 119 -15.16 21.31 0.04
N GLY A 120 -14.23 22.23 0.18
CA GLY A 120 -14.39 23.35 1.12
C GLY A 120 -15.61 24.18 0.78
N PRO A 121 -16.34 24.69 1.77
CA PRO A 121 -17.35 25.70 1.54
C PRO A 121 -16.70 26.98 1.01
N CYS A 122 -17.49 27.88 0.44
CA CYS A 122 -17.06 29.10 -0.24
C CYS A 122 -16.42 30.15 0.68
N TRP A 123 -15.47 29.77 1.53
CA TRP A 123 -14.79 30.67 2.47
C TRP A 123 -13.54 31.34 1.88
N GLY A 124 -13.32 31.18 0.57
CA GLY A 124 -12.20 31.80 -0.12
C GLY A 124 -10.86 31.10 -0.01
N TRP A 125 -10.81 29.89 0.56
CA TRP A 125 -9.56 29.12 0.65
C TRP A 125 -9.17 28.56 -0.71
N SER A 126 -7.90 28.70 -1.04
CA SER A 126 -7.28 27.96 -2.15
C SER A 126 -7.08 26.49 -1.79
N ALA A 127 -6.85 25.66 -2.79
CA ALA A 127 -6.53 24.23 -2.55
C ALA A 127 -5.26 24.06 -1.70
N GLN A 128 -4.25 24.94 -1.87
CA GLN A 128 -3.01 24.93 -1.10
C GLN A 128 -3.26 25.29 0.37
N GLU A 129 -4.08 26.30 0.64
CA GLU A 129 -4.42 26.70 2.02
C GLU A 129 -5.20 25.59 2.73
N LEU A 130 -6.17 24.97 2.05
CA LEU A 130 -6.91 23.84 2.60
C LEU A 130 -5.97 22.65 2.89
N LEU A 131 -5.06 22.32 1.99
CA LEU A 131 -4.08 21.25 2.19
C LEU A 131 -3.12 21.60 3.34
N GLY A 132 -2.66 22.84 3.43
CA GLY A 132 -1.84 23.34 4.52
C GLY A 132 -2.54 23.20 5.88
N TRP A 133 -3.82 23.57 5.95
CA TRP A 133 -4.62 23.38 7.16
C TRP A 133 -4.78 21.89 7.51
N ILE A 134 -5.07 21.03 6.53
CA ILE A 134 -5.19 19.59 6.77
C ILE A 134 -3.90 19.02 7.36
N GLN A 135 -2.75 19.38 6.81
CA GLN A 135 -1.46 18.80 7.21
C GLN A 135 -0.87 19.43 8.47
N TYR A 136 -0.98 20.75 8.65
CA TYR A 136 -0.30 21.51 9.68
C TYR A 136 -1.22 22.25 10.64
N GLY A 137 -2.47 22.49 10.25
CA GLY A 137 -3.44 23.26 11.02
C GLY A 137 -4.40 22.42 11.87
N GLY A 138 -4.17 21.11 12.01
CA GLY A 138 -5.03 20.23 12.81
C GLY A 138 -6.14 19.55 12.04
N GLY A 139 -6.28 19.79 10.73
CA GLY A 139 -7.34 19.21 9.90
C GLY A 139 -7.30 17.69 9.86
N MET A 140 -6.10 17.09 9.77
CA MET A 140 -5.95 15.63 9.77
C MET A 140 -6.40 15.01 11.10
N GLN A 141 -6.05 15.62 12.23
CA GLN A 141 -6.48 15.16 13.56
C GLN A 141 -7.99 15.22 13.70
N LEU A 142 -8.60 16.30 13.21
CA LEU A 142 -10.04 16.46 13.23
C LEU A 142 -10.75 15.45 12.34
N PHE A 143 -10.21 15.21 11.14
CA PHE A 143 -10.72 14.18 10.23
C PHE A 143 -10.65 12.77 10.83
N ASN A 144 -9.52 12.41 11.43
CA ASN A 144 -9.37 11.12 12.10
C ASN A 144 -10.33 10.96 13.28
N LYS A 145 -10.60 12.03 14.03
CA LYS A 145 -11.62 12.05 15.10
C LYS A 145 -13.02 11.81 14.54
N LEU A 146 -13.34 12.44 13.40
CA LEU A 146 -14.61 12.20 12.69
C LEU A 146 -14.73 10.75 12.25
N MET A 147 -13.67 10.17 11.62
CA MET A 147 -13.68 8.76 11.20
C MET A 147 -13.89 7.83 12.40
N GLY A 148 -13.20 8.06 13.49
CA GLY A 148 -13.39 7.30 14.74
C GLY A 148 -14.82 7.40 15.30
N SER A 149 -15.45 8.56 15.25
CA SER A 149 -16.84 8.75 15.69
C SER A 149 -17.87 8.01 14.82
N LEU A 150 -17.50 7.72 13.57
CA LEU A 150 -18.28 6.90 12.63
C LEU A 150 -17.97 5.40 12.74
N GLY A 151 -17.10 5.00 13.67
CA GLY A 151 -16.65 3.63 13.83
C GLY A 151 -15.74 3.12 12.70
N LEU A 152 -15.11 4.03 11.96
CA LEU A 152 -14.28 3.71 10.81
C LEU A 152 -12.80 3.73 11.19
N ASN A 153 -12.11 2.63 10.92
CA ASN A 153 -10.65 2.54 11.05
C ASN A 153 -10.03 2.66 9.66
N LEU A 154 -9.72 3.89 9.26
CA LEU A 154 -9.17 4.22 7.95
C LEU A 154 -7.92 5.09 8.11
N VAL A 155 -6.89 4.80 7.30
CA VAL A 155 -5.76 5.70 7.11
C VAL A 155 -6.07 6.56 5.90
N SER A 156 -6.04 7.88 6.07
CA SER A 156 -6.43 8.82 5.02
C SER A 156 -5.28 9.73 4.61
N PHE A 157 -5.18 10.00 3.32
CA PHE A 157 -4.21 10.92 2.73
C PHE A 157 -4.96 11.92 1.86
N PHE A 158 -4.78 13.20 2.12
CA PHE A 158 -5.31 14.26 1.27
C PHE A 158 -4.21 14.71 0.32
N ASN A 159 -4.43 14.56 -0.99
CA ASN A 159 -3.44 14.84 -2.02
C ASN A 159 -3.88 15.93 -3.02
N SER A 160 -5.17 16.17 -3.13
CA SER A 160 -5.74 17.10 -4.12
C SER A 160 -7.05 17.67 -3.58
N PRO A 161 -7.03 18.50 -2.52
CA PRO A 161 -8.24 19.14 -2.06
C PRO A 161 -8.79 20.05 -3.16
N MET A 162 -10.10 20.02 -3.32
CA MET A 162 -10.78 20.88 -4.28
C MET A 162 -10.82 22.32 -3.74
N PRO A 163 -10.63 23.33 -4.58
CA PRO A 163 -10.83 24.72 -4.16
C PRO A 163 -12.30 24.97 -3.77
N ALA A 164 -12.52 26.06 -3.06
CA ALA A 164 -13.87 26.50 -2.73
C ALA A 164 -14.74 26.55 -3.99
N GLN A 165 -15.91 25.96 -3.93
CA GLN A 165 -16.88 25.96 -5.02
C GLN A 165 -17.81 27.14 -4.87
N PRO A 166 -18.13 27.89 -5.95
CA PRO A 166 -19.16 28.93 -5.87
C PRO A 166 -20.52 28.29 -5.58
N LEU A 167 -21.32 28.94 -4.74
CA LEU A 167 -22.71 28.56 -4.57
C LEU A 167 -23.45 28.84 -5.87
N GLY A 168 -23.97 27.80 -6.52
CA GLY A 168 -24.92 27.95 -7.61
C GLY A 168 -26.31 28.35 -7.06
N TRP A 169 -26.92 29.28 -7.73
CA TRP A 169 -28.31 29.66 -7.50
C TRP A 169 -29.16 29.08 -8.61
#